data_730fb408d55168a5e97f6481442c86be
#
_entry.id   730fb408d55168a5e97f6481442c86be
#
_cell.length_a   1.000
_cell.length_b   1.000
_cell.length_c   1.000
_cell.angle_alpha   90.00
_cell.angle_beta   90.00
_cell.angle_gamma   90.00
#
_symmetry.space_group_name_H-M   'P 1'
#
loop_
_entity.id
_entity.type
_entity.pdbx_description
1 polymer ?
#
loop_
_entity_poly.entity_id
_entity_poly.type
_entity_poly.pdbx_seq_one_letter_code
_entity_poly.pdbx_strand_id
1 'polypeptide(L)'
;ADLSSENELENLICKDISVLNKNWLVINRQVKTAAGKFIDILCVDHDGDMVVVELKKDLTPREVTAQVIDYAASVSNMPIEDIAQEYLKFTDGKETLGDAYQHKFGISLEESNINQNVKMVIVASQMDSGTERIIRFLRNTYLVDINILFFRVYQCGDQRIISRTWFEEDIEDLAPESQKKRSWN
;
A
#
# COMPACT_ATOMS: atom_id res chain seq x y z
N ALA A 1 -9.77 -6.01 -21.70
CA ALA A 1 -9.10 -7.27 -21.37
C ALA A 1 -8.75 -7.23 -19.91
N ASP A 2 -9.23 -8.18 -19.14
CA ASP A 2 -8.83 -8.33 -17.77
C ASP A 2 -7.33 -8.58 -17.69
N LEU A 3 -6.67 -8.12 -16.62
CA LEU A 3 -5.30 -8.49 -16.34
C LEU A 3 -5.21 -10.03 -16.28
N SER A 4 -4.19 -10.59 -16.90
CA SER A 4 -4.08 -12.05 -17.02
C SER A 4 -3.73 -12.73 -15.70
N SER A 5 -3.06 -12.01 -14.78
CA SER A 5 -2.59 -12.53 -13.49
C SER A 5 -2.35 -11.44 -12.45
N GLU A 6 -2.28 -11.83 -11.16
CA GLU A 6 -1.83 -10.96 -10.06
C GLU A 6 -0.41 -10.45 -10.30
N ASN A 7 0.47 -11.27 -10.88
CA ASN A 7 1.83 -10.87 -11.22
C ASN A 7 1.88 -9.76 -12.30
N GLU A 8 0.96 -9.75 -13.27
CA GLU A 8 0.87 -8.64 -14.24
C GLU A 8 0.43 -7.35 -13.55
N LEU A 9 -0.52 -7.43 -12.62
CA LEU A 9 -0.96 -6.30 -11.80
C LEU A 9 0.18 -5.79 -10.92
N GLU A 10 0.90 -6.67 -10.23
CA GLU A 10 2.05 -6.33 -9.41
C GLU A 10 3.13 -5.61 -10.22
N ASN A 11 3.48 -6.14 -11.40
CA ASN A 11 4.46 -5.50 -12.29
C ASN A 11 4.03 -4.11 -12.75
N LEU A 12 2.75 -3.91 -13.06
CA LEU A 12 2.20 -2.62 -13.44
C LEU A 12 2.32 -1.61 -12.29
N ILE A 13 1.95 -2.01 -11.08
CA ILE A 13 1.96 -1.17 -9.88
C ILE A 13 3.41 -0.84 -9.48
N CYS A 14 4.32 -1.82 -9.49
CA CYS A 14 5.72 -1.57 -9.14
C CYS A 14 6.46 -0.70 -10.16
N LYS A 15 5.99 -0.69 -11.42
CA LYS A 15 6.53 0.21 -12.45
C LYS A 15 6.12 1.67 -12.19
N ASP A 16 4.91 1.86 -11.71
CA ASP A 16 4.38 3.19 -11.38
C ASP A 16 3.35 3.07 -10.24
N ILE A 17 3.82 3.25 -9.01
CA ILE A 17 2.97 3.20 -7.81
C ILE A 17 1.89 4.29 -7.79
N SER A 18 2.05 5.36 -8.56
CA SER A 18 1.07 6.44 -8.64
C SER A 18 -0.29 5.97 -9.20
N VAL A 19 -0.32 4.81 -9.88
CA VAL A 19 -1.59 4.17 -10.29
C VAL A 19 -2.43 3.73 -9.11
N LEU A 20 -1.84 3.49 -7.94
CA LEU A 20 -2.55 3.27 -6.67
C LEU A 20 -2.62 4.56 -5.86
N ASN A 21 -1.47 5.11 -5.49
CA ASN A 21 -1.37 6.33 -4.72
C ASN A 21 -0.06 7.06 -5.03
N LYS A 22 -0.14 8.32 -5.44
CA LYS A 22 1.02 9.16 -5.74
C LYS A 22 1.89 9.46 -4.51
N ASN A 23 1.33 9.34 -3.30
CA ASN A 23 1.99 9.63 -2.04
C ASN A 23 2.67 8.38 -1.43
N TRP A 24 2.86 7.30 -2.20
CA TRP A 24 3.57 6.11 -1.76
C TRP A 24 4.90 5.95 -2.50
N LEU A 25 5.91 5.45 -1.80
CA LEU A 25 7.20 5.00 -2.33
C LEU A 25 7.28 3.48 -2.13
N VAL A 26 7.52 2.73 -3.21
CA VAL A 26 7.71 1.26 -3.10
C VAL A 26 9.03 0.99 -2.39
N ILE A 27 8.99 0.20 -1.33
CA ILE A 27 10.16 -0.32 -0.64
C ILE A 27 10.66 -1.58 -1.32
N ASN A 28 9.79 -2.56 -1.49
CA ASN A 28 10.09 -3.80 -2.22
C ASN A 28 8.79 -4.55 -2.55
N ARG A 29 8.92 -5.60 -3.36
CA ARG A 29 7.87 -6.55 -3.69
C ARG A 29 8.25 -7.94 -3.20
N GLN A 30 7.24 -8.80 -2.96
CA GLN A 30 7.43 -10.17 -2.47
C GLN A 30 8.33 -10.22 -1.23
N VAL A 31 8.05 -9.29 -0.27
CA VAL A 31 8.82 -9.18 0.97
C VAL A 31 8.49 -10.34 1.89
N LYS A 32 9.50 -11.13 2.24
CA LYS A 32 9.32 -12.32 3.09
C LYS A 32 9.13 -11.93 4.56
N THR A 33 8.02 -12.37 5.15
CA THR A 33 7.76 -12.22 6.60
C THR A 33 8.49 -13.28 7.42
N ALA A 34 8.61 -13.06 8.72
CA ALA A 34 9.19 -14.03 9.67
C ALA A 34 8.43 -15.37 9.66
N ALA A 35 7.12 -15.37 9.36
CA ALA A 35 6.29 -16.56 9.21
C ALA A 35 6.47 -17.28 7.86
N GLY A 36 7.38 -16.80 7.00
CA GLY A 36 7.65 -17.40 5.68
C GLY A 36 6.59 -17.12 4.62
N LYS A 37 5.69 -16.18 4.86
CA LYS A 37 4.74 -15.65 3.89
C LYS A 37 5.40 -14.51 3.10
N PHE A 38 4.72 -14.05 2.04
CA PHE A 38 5.22 -12.96 1.20
C PHE A 38 4.18 -11.86 1.11
N ILE A 39 4.61 -10.63 1.38
CA ILE A 39 3.84 -9.40 1.15
C ILE A 39 4.01 -9.05 -0.33
N ASP A 40 2.92 -8.87 -1.07
CA ASP A 40 3.01 -8.58 -2.51
C ASP A 40 3.78 -7.29 -2.77
N ILE A 41 3.39 -6.18 -2.13
CA ILE A 41 4.11 -4.91 -2.21
C ILE A 41 4.17 -4.26 -0.84
N LEU A 42 5.35 -3.82 -0.45
CA LEU A 42 5.60 -2.99 0.74
C LEU A 42 5.95 -1.58 0.29
N CYS A 43 5.25 -0.59 0.83
CA CYS A 43 5.51 0.83 0.55
C CYS A 43 5.74 1.60 1.85
N VAL A 44 6.25 2.83 1.71
CA VAL A 44 6.23 3.88 2.73
C VAL A 44 5.50 5.09 2.16
N ASP A 45 4.73 5.79 2.99
CA ASP A 45 4.08 7.03 2.59
C ASP A 45 4.88 8.28 3.02
N HIS A 46 4.31 9.45 2.76
CA HIS A 46 4.97 10.73 3.04
C HIS A 46 5.08 11.06 4.54
N ASP A 47 4.33 10.38 5.41
CA ASP A 47 4.40 10.53 6.86
C ASP A 47 5.40 9.55 7.51
N GLY A 48 5.95 8.62 6.72
CA GLY A 48 6.83 7.55 7.18
C GLY A 48 6.08 6.29 7.60
N ASP A 49 4.75 6.25 7.46
CA ASP A 49 3.95 5.08 7.76
C ASP A 49 4.18 3.99 6.70
N MET A 50 4.30 2.75 7.15
CA MET A 50 4.42 1.63 6.23
C MET A 50 3.05 1.28 5.63
N VAL A 51 3.05 0.87 4.37
CA VAL A 51 1.84 0.43 3.67
C VAL A 51 2.03 -0.98 3.15
N VAL A 52 1.28 -1.91 3.69
CA VAL A 52 1.20 -3.30 3.23
C VAL A 52 0.12 -3.39 2.16
N VAL A 53 0.50 -3.81 0.96
CA VAL A 53 -0.42 -3.98 -0.17
C VAL A 53 -0.52 -5.45 -0.53
N GLU A 54 -1.73 -5.98 -0.50
CA GLU A 54 -2.08 -7.34 -0.95
C GLU A 54 -2.91 -7.26 -2.22
N LEU A 55 -2.54 -8.05 -3.23
CA LEU A 55 -3.18 -8.05 -4.54
C LEU A 55 -4.09 -9.28 -4.69
N LYS A 56 -5.32 -9.06 -5.14
CA LYS A 56 -6.28 -10.12 -5.47
C LYS A 56 -6.91 -9.83 -6.82
N LYS A 57 -6.68 -10.70 -7.78
CA LYS A 57 -7.23 -10.56 -9.13
C LYS A 57 -8.75 -10.76 -9.15
N ASP A 58 -9.22 -11.76 -8.42
CA ASP A 58 -10.61 -12.21 -8.43
C ASP A 58 -11.37 -11.76 -7.17
N LEU A 59 -12.50 -12.41 -6.90
CA LEU A 59 -13.29 -12.19 -5.71
C LEU A 59 -12.45 -12.42 -4.45
N THR A 60 -12.34 -11.40 -3.64
CA THR A 60 -11.51 -11.40 -2.43
C THR A 60 -12.17 -12.18 -1.30
N PRO A 61 -11.59 -13.31 -0.86
CA PRO A 61 -12.11 -14.10 0.23
C PRO A 61 -11.84 -13.45 1.59
N ARG A 62 -12.59 -13.83 2.62
CA ARG A 62 -12.46 -13.30 4.00
C ARG A 62 -11.07 -13.49 4.60
N GLU A 63 -10.38 -14.54 4.20
CA GLU A 63 -9.04 -14.91 4.67
C GLU A 63 -7.99 -13.84 4.35
N VAL A 64 -8.21 -13.01 3.32
CA VAL A 64 -7.31 -11.91 2.99
C VAL A 64 -7.21 -10.88 4.12
N THR A 65 -8.29 -10.67 4.88
CA THR A 65 -8.30 -9.75 6.02
C THR A 65 -7.31 -10.23 7.10
N ALA A 66 -7.35 -11.51 7.43
CA ALA A 66 -6.40 -12.11 8.38
C ALA A 66 -4.96 -12.06 7.82
N GLN A 67 -4.79 -12.25 6.52
CA GLN A 67 -3.49 -12.22 5.84
C GLN A 67 -2.84 -10.84 5.94
N VAL A 68 -3.55 -9.76 5.61
CA VAL A 68 -2.98 -8.40 5.68
C VAL A 68 -2.70 -7.95 7.11
N ILE A 69 -3.51 -8.40 8.09
CA ILE A 69 -3.27 -8.14 9.52
C ILE A 69 -1.99 -8.85 9.99
N ASP A 70 -1.76 -10.10 9.61
CA ASP A 70 -0.53 -10.86 9.90
C ASP A 70 0.70 -10.15 9.29
N TYR A 71 0.57 -9.66 8.06
CA TYR A 71 1.62 -8.89 7.40
C TYR A 71 1.90 -7.57 8.11
N ALA A 72 0.87 -6.82 8.46
CA ALA A 72 1.03 -5.56 9.20
C ALA A 72 1.69 -5.80 10.56
N ALA A 73 1.31 -6.85 11.29
CA ALA A 73 1.94 -7.25 12.54
C ALA A 73 3.43 -7.62 12.35
N SER A 74 3.79 -8.25 11.22
CA SER A 74 5.18 -8.55 10.89
C SER A 74 5.99 -7.28 10.58
N VAL A 75 5.39 -6.35 9.81
CA VAL A 75 6.04 -5.09 9.42
C VAL A 75 6.19 -4.15 10.60
N SER A 76 5.20 -4.05 11.50
CA SER A 76 5.23 -3.15 12.66
C SER A 76 6.43 -3.37 13.60
N ASN A 77 7.03 -4.55 13.55
CA ASN A 77 8.23 -4.89 14.33
C ASN A 77 9.51 -4.90 13.48
N MET A 78 9.44 -4.49 12.21
CA MET A 78 10.60 -4.48 11.32
C MET A 78 11.51 -3.27 11.62
N PRO A 79 12.80 -3.49 11.96
CA PRO A 79 13.75 -2.40 12.15
C PRO A 79 13.94 -1.58 10.88
N ILE A 80 14.27 -0.29 11.05
CA ILE A 80 14.48 0.60 9.90
C ILE A 80 15.63 0.11 8.99
N GLU A 81 16.64 -0.50 9.57
CA GLU A 81 17.76 -1.08 8.83
C GLU A 81 17.30 -2.19 7.88
N ASP A 82 16.34 -3.02 8.32
CA ASP A 82 15.77 -4.08 7.51
C ASP A 82 14.90 -3.51 6.39
N ILE A 83 14.11 -2.46 6.68
CA ILE A 83 13.32 -1.73 5.67
C ILE A 83 14.26 -1.12 4.61
N ALA A 84 15.34 -0.46 5.03
CA ALA A 84 16.34 0.12 4.15
C ALA A 84 17.07 -0.95 3.30
N GLN A 85 17.33 -2.12 3.87
CA GLN A 85 17.91 -3.26 3.15
C GLN A 85 16.94 -3.81 2.10
N GLU A 86 15.64 -3.91 2.41
CA GLU A 86 14.65 -4.31 1.41
C GLU A 86 14.61 -3.32 0.24
N TYR A 87 14.69 -2.01 0.51
CA TYR A 87 14.75 -1.00 -0.55
C TYR A 87 16.03 -1.12 -1.41
N LEU A 88 17.18 -1.33 -0.81
CA LEU A 88 18.44 -1.55 -1.54
C LEU A 88 18.38 -2.79 -2.45
N LYS A 89 17.74 -3.87 -2.00
CA LYS A 89 17.48 -5.06 -2.85
C LYS A 89 16.60 -4.71 -4.04
N PHE A 90 15.54 -3.92 -3.82
CA PHE A 90 14.60 -3.51 -4.87
C PHE A 90 15.25 -2.65 -5.95
N THR A 91 16.20 -1.78 -5.55
CA THR A 91 16.89 -0.85 -6.46
C THR A 91 18.22 -1.39 -7.00
N ASP A 92 18.59 -2.64 -6.70
CA ASP A 92 19.93 -3.21 -6.99
C ASP A 92 21.06 -2.33 -6.41
N GLY A 93 20.85 -1.74 -5.25
CA GLY A 93 21.84 -0.88 -4.57
C GLY A 93 22.08 0.48 -5.22
N LYS A 94 21.24 0.92 -6.15
CA LYS A 94 21.46 2.17 -6.92
C LYS A 94 21.14 3.43 -6.14
N GLU A 95 20.26 3.34 -5.15
CA GLU A 95 19.78 4.49 -4.38
C GLU A 95 19.45 4.05 -2.95
N THR A 96 19.71 4.92 -1.97
CA THR A 96 19.31 4.65 -0.58
C THR A 96 17.84 5.01 -0.36
N LEU A 97 17.20 4.41 0.65
CA LEU A 97 15.83 4.75 1.02
C LEU A 97 15.68 6.24 1.38
N GLY A 98 16.67 6.80 2.11
CA GLY A 98 16.66 8.22 2.50
C GLY A 98 16.70 9.16 1.30
N ASP A 99 17.56 8.87 0.30
CA ASP A 99 17.66 9.67 -0.91
C ASP A 99 16.36 9.60 -1.73
N ALA A 100 15.83 8.40 -1.93
CA ALA A 100 14.58 8.20 -2.66
C ALA A 100 13.37 8.89 -1.99
N TYR A 101 13.32 8.82 -0.67
CA TYR A 101 12.27 9.48 0.12
C TYR A 101 12.34 11.00 -0.04
N GLN A 102 13.56 11.56 0.09
CA GLN A 102 13.82 12.99 -0.14
C GLN A 102 13.46 13.41 -1.58
N HIS A 103 13.86 12.64 -2.58
CA HIS A 103 13.53 12.94 -3.99
C HIS A 103 12.02 12.92 -4.23
N LYS A 104 11.31 11.95 -3.63
CA LYS A 104 9.88 11.78 -3.87
C LYS A 104 9.02 12.77 -3.13
N PHE A 105 9.32 13.04 -1.87
CA PHE A 105 8.46 13.83 -0.97
C PHE A 105 9.02 15.22 -0.66
N GLY A 106 10.28 15.50 -0.98
CA GLY A 106 10.92 16.81 -0.72
C GLY A 106 11.30 17.02 0.74
N ILE A 107 11.19 15.99 1.59
CA ILE A 107 11.51 16.00 3.02
C ILE A 107 12.47 14.87 3.36
N SER A 108 13.33 15.09 4.36
CA SER A 108 14.23 14.04 4.84
C SER A 108 13.46 12.98 5.63
N LEU A 109 13.84 11.73 5.42
CA LEU A 109 13.34 10.62 6.22
C LEU A 109 14.02 10.64 7.58
N GLU A 110 13.24 10.88 8.64
CA GLU A 110 13.75 10.80 10.01
C GLU A 110 13.47 9.40 10.57
N GLU A 111 14.52 8.77 11.12
CA GLU A 111 14.42 7.41 11.67
C GLU A 111 13.34 7.27 12.76
N SER A 112 13.13 8.33 13.55
CA SER A 112 12.10 8.37 14.59
C SER A 112 10.67 8.32 14.06
N ASN A 113 10.46 8.65 12.78
CA ASN A 113 9.14 8.80 12.19
C ASN A 113 8.76 7.62 11.28
N ILE A 114 9.75 6.79 10.91
CA ILE A 114 9.45 5.65 10.04
C ILE A 114 8.80 4.50 10.83
N ASN A 115 7.84 3.84 10.20
CA ASN A 115 7.16 2.64 10.72
C ASN A 115 6.48 2.85 12.09
N GLN A 116 5.95 4.07 12.33
CA GLN A 116 5.16 4.31 13.54
C GLN A 116 3.75 3.72 13.41
N ASN A 117 3.22 3.65 12.19
CA ASN A 117 1.98 2.97 11.86
C ASN A 117 2.16 2.08 10.65
N VAL A 118 1.24 1.12 10.50
CA VAL A 118 1.16 0.26 9.31
C VAL A 118 -0.24 0.31 8.74
N LYS A 119 -0.36 0.82 7.54
CA LYS A 119 -1.60 0.86 6.75
C LYS A 119 -1.73 -0.42 5.96
N MET A 120 -2.93 -0.96 5.88
CA MET A 120 -3.24 -2.20 5.17
C MET A 120 -4.14 -1.91 3.98
N VAL A 121 -3.72 -2.29 2.79
CA VAL A 121 -4.46 -2.06 1.55
C VAL A 121 -4.63 -3.36 0.78
N ILE A 122 -5.86 -3.71 0.50
CA ILE A 122 -6.21 -4.81 -0.38
C ILE A 122 -6.59 -4.23 -1.74
N VAL A 123 -5.86 -4.59 -2.78
CA VAL A 123 -6.19 -4.20 -4.17
C VAL A 123 -6.92 -5.36 -4.82
N ALA A 124 -8.17 -5.15 -5.21
CA ALA A 124 -9.02 -6.19 -5.74
C ALA A 124 -9.95 -5.70 -6.85
N SER A 125 -10.39 -6.62 -7.72
CA SER A 125 -11.41 -6.31 -8.73
C SER A 125 -12.83 -6.37 -8.13
N GLN A 126 -13.04 -7.25 -7.15
CA GLN A 126 -14.31 -7.50 -6.49
C GLN A 126 -14.08 -7.93 -5.03
N MET A 127 -15.09 -7.75 -4.20
CA MET A 127 -15.08 -8.13 -2.79
C MET A 127 -16.38 -8.88 -2.45
N ASP A 128 -16.27 -9.92 -1.62
CA ASP A 128 -17.46 -10.56 -1.07
C ASP A 128 -18.05 -9.74 0.11
N SER A 129 -19.36 -9.89 0.32
CA SER A 129 -20.08 -9.14 1.37
C SER A 129 -19.60 -9.45 2.80
N GLY A 130 -18.96 -10.59 3.00
CA GLY A 130 -18.37 -10.98 4.30
C GLY A 130 -17.11 -10.19 4.59
N THR A 131 -16.23 -10.07 3.59
CA THR A 131 -15.02 -9.24 3.66
C THR A 131 -15.37 -7.77 3.86
N GLU A 132 -16.35 -7.26 3.09
CA GLU A 132 -16.86 -5.89 3.26
C GLU A 132 -17.27 -5.61 4.70
N ARG A 133 -18.12 -6.48 5.28
CA ARG A 133 -18.62 -6.32 6.65
C ARG A 133 -17.49 -6.32 7.67
N ILE A 134 -16.48 -7.20 7.50
CA ILE A 134 -15.33 -7.28 8.41
C ILE A 134 -14.52 -5.99 8.35
N ILE A 135 -14.21 -5.49 7.15
CA ILE A 135 -13.40 -4.29 6.99
C ILE A 135 -14.12 -3.06 7.54
N ARG A 136 -15.42 -2.87 7.24
CA ARG A 136 -16.20 -1.78 7.85
C ARG A 136 -16.20 -1.85 9.37
N PHE A 137 -16.32 -3.03 9.94
CA PHE A 137 -16.31 -3.22 11.39
C PHE A 137 -14.95 -2.86 12.00
N LEU A 138 -13.84 -3.31 11.39
CA LEU A 138 -12.49 -3.00 11.85
C LEU A 138 -12.21 -1.48 11.77
N ARG A 139 -12.56 -0.84 10.65
CA ARG A 139 -12.36 0.61 10.46
C ARG A 139 -13.23 1.43 11.40
N ASN A 140 -14.53 1.21 11.38
CA ASN A 140 -15.49 2.12 12.03
C ASN A 140 -15.59 1.89 13.54
N THR A 141 -15.31 0.68 14.03
CA THR A 141 -15.41 0.36 15.44
C THR A 141 -14.07 0.39 16.16
N TYR A 142 -13.01 -0.10 15.51
CA TYR A 142 -11.68 -0.23 16.11
C TYR A 142 -10.63 0.70 15.52
N LEU A 143 -11.00 1.53 14.55
CA LEU A 143 -10.12 2.49 13.89
C LEU A 143 -8.85 1.83 13.31
N VAL A 144 -8.99 0.60 12.84
CA VAL A 144 -7.90 -0.13 12.17
C VAL A 144 -7.69 0.49 10.80
N ASP A 145 -6.45 0.84 10.47
CA ASP A 145 -6.09 1.41 9.19
C ASP A 145 -5.99 0.33 8.10
N ILE A 146 -7.15 -0.14 7.66
CA ILE A 146 -7.33 -1.13 6.60
C ILE A 146 -8.33 -0.62 5.58
N ASN A 147 -7.99 -0.69 4.28
CA ASN A 147 -8.88 -0.25 3.21
C ASN A 147 -8.81 -1.18 2.00
N ILE A 148 -9.76 -1.03 1.09
CA ILE A 148 -9.77 -1.72 -0.20
C ILE A 148 -9.70 -0.69 -1.31
N LEU A 149 -8.83 -0.95 -2.26
CA LEU A 149 -8.78 -0.24 -3.53
C LEU A 149 -9.32 -1.15 -4.63
N PHE A 150 -10.49 -0.81 -5.14
CA PHE A 150 -11.00 -1.46 -6.33
C PHE A 150 -10.23 -0.99 -7.56
N PHE A 151 -9.67 -1.96 -8.28
CA PHE A 151 -8.81 -1.70 -9.43
C PHE A 151 -9.33 -2.45 -10.64
N ARG A 152 -9.56 -1.74 -11.75
CA ARG A 152 -10.02 -2.33 -13.01
C ARG A 152 -9.23 -1.78 -14.18
N VAL A 153 -8.90 -2.65 -15.10
CA VAL A 153 -8.23 -2.29 -16.35
C VAL A 153 -9.16 -2.54 -17.52
N TYR A 154 -9.38 -1.52 -18.32
CA TYR A 154 -10.21 -1.59 -19.53
C TYR A 154 -9.29 -1.45 -20.74
N GLN A 155 -9.54 -2.25 -21.78
CA GLN A 155 -8.92 -2.09 -23.08
C GLN A 155 -9.80 -1.23 -23.97
N CYS A 156 -9.27 -0.14 -24.49
CA CYS A 156 -9.95 0.75 -25.44
C CYS A 156 -9.06 0.93 -26.67
N GLY A 157 -9.27 0.11 -27.69
CA GLY A 157 -8.35 0.02 -28.84
C GLY A 157 -6.95 -0.41 -28.37
N ASP A 158 -5.93 0.37 -28.71
CA ASP A 158 -4.54 0.12 -28.29
C ASP A 158 -4.20 0.73 -26.92
N GLN A 159 -5.14 1.43 -26.27
CA GLN A 159 -4.93 2.06 -24.97
C GLN A 159 -5.51 1.22 -23.83
N ARG A 160 -4.83 1.24 -22.67
CA ARG A 160 -5.35 0.71 -21.42
C ARG A 160 -5.82 1.86 -20.53
N ILE A 161 -7.07 1.78 -20.07
CA ILE A 161 -7.68 2.72 -19.12
C ILE A 161 -7.73 2.03 -17.76
N ILE A 162 -7.20 2.68 -16.75
CA ILE A 162 -7.21 2.20 -15.37
C ILE A 162 -8.27 2.97 -14.61
N SER A 163 -9.19 2.25 -13.96
CA SER A 163 -10.13 2.80 -13.00
C SER A 163 -9.76 2.30 -11.61
N ARG A 164 -9.72 3.22 -10.66
CA ARG A 164 -9.52 2.92 -9.25
C ARG A 164 -10.55 3.64 -8.39
N THR A 165 -11.01 2.98 -7.32
CA THR A 165 -11.96 3.55 -6.37
C THR A 165 -11.69 2.97 -5.00
N TRP A 166 -11.50 3.82 -4.00
CA TRP A 166 -11.43 3.39 -2.61
C TRP A 166 -12.80 2.90 -2.12
N PHE A 167 -12.78 1.88 -1.29
CA PHE A 167 -14.00 1.36 -0.66
C PHE A 167 -14.57 2.34 0.38
N GLU A 168 -13.69 2.90 1.20
CA GLU A 168 -13.98 4.01 2.10
C GLU A 168 -13.00 5.14 1.74
N GLU A 169 -13.52 6.34 1.48
CA GLU A 169 -12.68 7.52 1.27
C GLU A 169 -12.11 7.98 2.61
N ASP A 170 -10.81 8.12 2.71
CA ASP A 170 -10.19 8.73 3.86
C ASP A 170 -10.40 10.24 3.77
N ILE A 171 -10.90 10.85 4.87
CA ILE A 171 -11.24 12.28 4.93
C ILE A 171 -10.01 13.15 4.60
N GLU A 172 -8.81 12.65 4.83
CA GLU A 172 -7.55 13.31 4.49
C GLU A 172 -7.30 13.43 2.99
N ASP A 173 -7.78 12.49 2.17
CA ASP A 173 -7.66 12.56 0.71
C ASP A 173 -8.62 13.57 0.08
N LEU A 174 -9.68 13.98 0.79
CA LEU A 174 -10.67 14.96 0.35
C LEU A 174 -10.33 16.40 0.74
N ALA A 175 -9.37 16.61 1.64
CA ALA A 175 -8.98 17.95 2.06
C ALA A 175 -8.14 18.62 0.97
N PRO A 176 -8.54 19.82 0.47
CA PRO A 176 -7.70 20.59 -0.43
C PRO A 176 -6.38 20.92 0.27
N GLU A 177 -5.26 20.87 -0.48
CA GLU A 177 -3.88 21.07 0.01
C GLU A 177 -3.69 22.31 0.91
N SER A 178 -4.61 23.25 0.85
CA SER A 178 -4.61 24.47 1.69
C SER A 178 -5.05 24.26 3.16
N GLN A 179 -5.62 23.10 3.52
CA GLN A 179 -6.12 22.85 4.89
C GLN A 179 -5.20 21.93 5.70
N LYS A 180 -4.17 21.31 5.10
CA LYS A 180 -3.19 20.43 5.80
C LYS A 180 -2.23 21.18 6.77
N LYS A 181 -2.37 22.49 6.97
CA LYS A 181 -1.50 23.33 7.82
C LYS A 181 -2.17 23.93 9.05
N ARG A 182 -3.11 23.28 9.70
CA ARG A 182 -3.62 23.77 11.01
C ARG A 182 -4.18 22.66 11.87
N SER A 183 -3.30 21.99 12.62
CA SER A 183 -3.63 21.56 13.98
C SER A 183 -2.39 20.98 14.66
N TRP A 184 -1.61 21.84 15.30
CA TRP A 184 -0.86 21.48 16.51
C TRP A 184 -0.49 22.81 17.16
N ASN A 185 -1.29 23.23 18.10
CA ASN A 185 -0.93 24.09 19.24
C ASN A 185 -1.43 23.41 20.49
#